data_63c1917abf678b326fb83b3748435a6b
#
_entry.id   63c1917abf678b326fb83b3748435a6b
#
_cell.length_a   1.000
_cell.length_b   1.000
_cell.length_c   1.000
_cell.angle_alpha   90.00
_cell.angle_beta   90.00
_cell.angle_gamma   90.00
#
_symmetry.space_group_name_H-M   'P 1'
#
loop_
_entity.id
_entity.type
_entity.pdbx_description
1 polymer ?
#
loop_
_entity_poly.entity_id
_entity_poly.type
_entity_poly.pdbx_seq_one_letter_code
_entity_poly.pdbx_strand_id
1 'polypeptide(L)'
;MSWGRVALAVVVVALAIITLMMIIIHLKPHVLTVGVRLSGGCTFNSIASPVLPYAVPPSPSYMLLSNWVNMSILVSTGFPIFGLSENGALVTMPTSIRWLLVGGVGLVNVSLYVDNIGSVRESYLTLNNTLIVNGTNGWLEFMVPPYSGLIFIIQNSKVPLTYVIETSGNYTYSPTSGGVAIIGEPNITVYSPNSSIAVSTVGKVVQVVVKSTGFNYLELAVDARPISLTQALAINGKRVETWLLESRKPNLGGCLLGEYYLSLLLIKDSQNPLTGGFAASPEPIYLYTWVRDSSFDAMALQGAGHYESAARYWLWMAEAQNSSGVWFTRYSFFNGKPDYSYGIPEYDSIGLFQIGVYQYYQLTHNKTLIMQLLPALNKSLSWEYGRIMSSGLIPQDLSIWEDLYAYNFWTQAMDLDGLLASYRLYGELGLNNTWILGMINRLNGTLQGYFYIGGCYVRALRPSEVFYEGKTQVTLAPVSTTYDSSVILPIDYGLINPLSSRAINAVDCVINNLWDSRVGGLARYSGDIYHYAAYLYDSSGEEPPWVITTLFLALYYEEVGNYTAALNILNWAVNHSEYGLLPEAIDPNYGNPLPSTSPLVWSASMYVIGVLGYNQSGVYDLIPPG
;
A
#
# COMPACT_ATOMS: atom_id res chain seq x y z
N MET A 1 17.98 27.83 58.36
CA MET A 1 16.97 27.14 57.52
C MET A 1 16.32 26.04 58.34
N SER A 2 15.01 26.08 58.57
CA SER A 2 14.35 25.13 59.49
C SER A 2 14.23 23.75 58.82
N TRP A 3 14.50 22.69 59.56
CA TRP A 3 14.39 21.31 59.14
C TRP A 3 13.07 20.93 58.44
N GLY A 4 11.99 21.67 58.71
CA GLY A 4 10.67 21.51 58.10
C GLY A 4 10.64 21.86 56.59
N ARG A 5 11.45 22.83 56.13
CA ARG A 5 11.51 23.18 54.70
C ARG A 5 12.32 22.17 53.88
N VAL A 6 13.32 21.54 54.47
CA VAL A 6 14.10 20.48 53.82
C VAL A 6 13.26 19.21 53.73
N ALA A 7 12.53 18.84 54.78
CA ALA A 7 11.62 17.70 54.77
C ALA A 7 10.49 17.84 53.72
N LEU A 8 9.91 19.05 53.61
CA LEU A 8 8.86 19.33 52.65
C LEU A 8 9.40 19.26 51.19
N ALA A 9 10.61 19.78 50.95
CA ALA A 9 11.24 19.68 49.62
C ALA A 9 11.54 18.23 49.22
N VAL A 10 12.03 17.39 50.14
CA VAL A 10 12.28 15.98 49.92
C VAL A 10 10.99 15.20 49.62
N VAL A 11 9.89 15.51 50.37
CA VAL A 11 8.58 14.87 50.11
C VAL A 11 8.00 15.30 48.76
N VAL A 12 8.12 16.57 48.37
CA VAL A 12 7.66 17.05 47.05
C VAL A 12 8.44 16.43 45.91
N VAL A 13 9.77 16.31 46.04
CA VAL A 13 10.61 15.64 45.05
C VAL A 13 10.30 14.13 44.98
N ALA A 14 10.11 13.47 46.12
CA ALA A 14 9.72 12.06 46.16
C ALA A 14 8.34 11.83 45.53
N LEU A 15 7.35 12.70 45.80
CA LEU A 15 6.04 12.61 45.16
C LEU A 15 6.11 12.89 43.65
N ALA A 16 6.91 13.84 43.21
CA ALA A 16 7.13 14.10 41.80
C ALA A 16 7.79 12.89 41.07
N ILE A 17 8.79 12.25 41.72
CA ILE A 17 9.44 11.04 41.20
C ILE A 17 8.46 9.86 41.17
N ILE A 18 7.64 9.67 42.21
CA ILE A 18 6.62 8.62 42.27
C ILE A 18 5.54 8.86 41.20
N THR A 19 5.10 10.10 41.00
CA THR A 19 4.14 10.46 39.95
C THR A 19 4.74 10.26 38.58
N LEU A 20 6.00 10.61 38.36
CA LEU A 20 6.72 10.37 37.11
C LEU A 20 6.93 8.85 36.88
N MET A 21 7.27 8.09 37.93
CA MET A 21 7.36 6.63 37.85
C MET A 21 5.99 5.97 37.60
N MET A 22 4.91 6.44 38.18
CA MET A 22 3.57 5.94 37.90
C MET A 22 3.14 6.27 36.45
N ILE A 23 3.48 7.44 35.95
CA ILE A 23 3.31 7.78 34.52
C ILE A 23 4.15 6.86 33.63
N ILE A 24 5.38 6.57 34.00
CA ILE A 24 6.30 5.68 33.25
C ILE A 24 5.87 4.20 33.33
N ILE A 25 5.34 3.74 34.47
CA ILE A 25 4.88 2.36 34.67
C ILE A 25 3.53 2.12 33.96
N HIS A 26 2.70 3.14 33.78
CA HIS A 26 1.47 3.08 32.98
C HIS A 26 1.66 3.41 31.50
N LEU A 27 2.84 3.81 31.07
CA LEU A 27 3.26 3.79 29.66
C LEU A 27 3.66 2.33 29.29
N LYS A 28 2.69 1.39 29.36
CA LYS A 28 2.62 0.39 28.29
C LYS A 28 2.54 1.17 26.99
N PRO A 29 2.95 0.62 25.81
CA PRO A 29 2.70 1.25 24.52
C PRO A 29 1.18 1.31 24.29
N HIS A 30 0.51 2.06 25.10
CA HIS A 30 -0.88 2.38 25.00
C HIS A 30 -0.92 3.85 24.63
N VAL A 31 -0.99 4.02 23.26
CA VAL A 31 -2.03 4.85 22.78
C VAL A 31 -2.16 6.11 23.66
N LEU A 32 -1.34 7.11 23.41
CA LEU A 32 -1.92 8.44 23.38
C LEU A 32 -3.04 8.32 22.36
N THR A 33 -4.24 7.93 22.83
CA THR A 33 -5.41 7.85 22.01
C THR A 33 -5.61 9.24 21.44
N VAL A 34 -5.23 9.40 20.20
CA VAL A 34 -5.81 10.38 19.32
C VAL A 34 -7.30 10.41 19.65
N GLY A 35 -7.92 11.60 19.73
CA GLY A 35 -9.32 11.78 20.13
C GLY A 35 -10.36 11.10 19.26
N VAL A 36 -9.95 10.22 18.35
CA VAL A 36 -10.75 9.17 17.72
C VAL A 36 -10.87 8.06 18.78
N ARG A 37 -11.78 8.22 19.74
CA ARG A 37 -12.25 7.10 20.55
C ARG A 37 -12.91 6.12 19.62
N LEU A 38 -12.17 5.08 19.20
CA LEU A 38 -12.75 3.87 18.72
C LEU A 38 -13.50 3.26 19.91
N SER A 39 -14.80 3.53 20.00
CA SER A 39 -15.70 2.92 21.00
C SER A 39 -16.00 1.49 20.54
N GLY A 40 -15.19 0.57 20.96
CA GLY A 40 -15.26 -0.85 20.67
C GLY A 40 -13.83 -1.36 20.61
N GLY A 41 -13.42 -2.21 21.56
CA GLY A 41 -12.09 -2.79 21.56
C GLY A 41 -11.91 -3.66 20.32
N CYS A 42 -11.39 -3.08 19.25
CA CYS A 42 -10.84 -3.85 18.15
C CYS A 42 -9.57 -4.50 18.66
N THR A 43 -9.67 -5.70 19.14
CA THR A 43 -8.54 -6.61 19.13
C THR A 43 -8.38 -7.02 17.68
N PHE A 44 -7.48 -6.36 16.94
CA PHE A 44 -6.93 -6.96 15.75
C PHE A 44 -6.26 -8.25 16.26
N ASN A 45 -6.91 -9.37 16.02
CA ASN A 45 -6.43 -10.64 16.51
C ASN A 45 -5.10 -10.91 15.83
N SER A 46 -4.05 -11.13 16.63
CA SER A 46 -3.06 -12.14 16.23
C SER A 46 -3.88 -13.42 16.14
N ILE A 47 -4.14 -13.91 14.94
CA ILE A 47 -4.79 -15.19 14.74
C ILE A 47 -3.92 -16.16 15.54
N ALA A 48 -4.49 -16.77 16.61
CA ALA A 48 -3.78 -17.79 17.36
C ALA A 48 -3.46 -18.89 16.35
N SER A 49 -2.24 -18.88 15.85
CA SER A 49 -1.84 -19.70 14.73
C SER A 49 -2.11 -21.14 15.06
N PRO A 50 -2.95 -21.87 14.31
CA PRO A 50 -2.84 -23.30 14.26
C PRO A 50 -1.37 -23.60 13.95
N VAL A 51 -0.85 -24.75 14.33
CA VAL A 51 0.51 -25.17 13.96
C VAL A 51 0.52 -25.28 12.45
N LEU A 52 0.84 -24.15 11.80
CA LEU A 52 0.92 -24.10 10.35
C LEU A 52 2.09 -24.95 9.90
N PRO A 53 1.97 -25.68 8.79
CA PRO A 53 3.08 -26.49 8.26
C PRO A 53 4.26 -25.62 7.75
N TYR A 54 4.09 -24.31 7.69
CA TYR A 54 5.10 -23.31 7.38
C TYR A 54 5.07 -22.18 8.41
N ALA A 55 6.24 -21.59 8.67
CA ALA A 55 6.32 -20.44 9.56
C ALA A 55 5.79 -19.20 8.81
N VAL A 56 4.62 -18.70 9.21
CA VAL A 56 4.15 -17.38 8.78
C VAL A 56 4.87 -16.34 9.62
N PRO A 57 5.65 -15.42 9.02
CA PRO A 57 6.22 -14.32 9.78
C PRO A 57 5.07 -13.47 10.33
N PRO A 58 5.11 -13.07 11.62
CA PRO A 58 4.18 -12.07 12.11
C PRO A 58 4.34 -10.77 11.30
N SER A 59 3.25 -10.23 10.81
CA SER A 59 3.23 -8.95 10.10
C SER A 59 3.38 -7.76 11.06
N PRO A 60 3.98 -6.67 10.57
CA PRO A 60 4.73 -6.56 9.34
C PRO A 60 6.20 -6.91 9.54
N SER A 61 6.77 -7.75 8.69
CA SER A 61 8.23 -8.01 8.66
C SER A 61 9.01 -6.80 8.13
N TYR A 62 8.36 -6.03 7.27
CA TYR A 62 8.85 -4.76 6.72
C TYR A 62 7.77 -3.70 6.80
N MET A 63 8.18 -2.45 7.07
CA MET A 63 7.28 -1.31 7.09
C MET A 63 7.98 -0.05 6.61
N LEU A 64 7.31 0.70 5.74
CA LEU A 64 7.73 2.05 5.39
C LEU A 64 7.19 3.03 6.42
N LEU A 65 8.04 3.93 6.90
CA LEU A 65 7.66 5.10 7.68
C LEU A 65 8.18 6.34 6.97
N SER A 66 7.37 7.37 6.85
CA SER A 66 7.68 8.58 6.10
C SER A 66 7.35 9.84 6.89
N ASN A 67 8.13 10.90 6.69
CA ASN A 67 7.76 12.23 7.18
C ASN A 67 6.77 12.96 6.23
N TRP A 68 6.30 12.28 5.17
CA TRP A 68 5.32 12.72 4.18
C TRP A 68 5.76 13.85 3.23
N VAL A 69 6.96 14.37 3.39
CA VAL A 69 7.46 15.52 2.59
C VAL A 69 8.69 15.17 1.77
N ASN A 70 9.74 14.72 2.44
CA ASN A 70 11.04 14.52 1.79
C ASN A 70 11.91 13.43 2.43
N MET A 71 11.37 12.62 3.34
CA MET A 71 12.14 11.56 4.00
C MET A 71 11.30 10.30 4.20
N SER A 72 11.88 9.13 3.93
CA SER A 72 11.29 7.82 4.18
C SER A 72 12.35 6.83 4.62
N ILE A 73 11.96 5.88 5.49
CA ILE A 73 12.79 4.78 5.95
C ILE A 73 12.08 3.46 5.74
N LEU A 74 12.84 2.39 5.52
CA LEU A 74 12.35 1.02 5.60
C LEU A 74 12.81 0.39 6.91
N VAL A 75 11.86 -0.03 7.73
CA VAL A 75 12.10 -0.77 8.97
C VAL A 75 11.88 -2.26 8.73
N SER A 76 12.83 -3.10 9.18
CA SER A 76 12.70 -4.55 9.29
C SER A 76 12.51 -4.92 10.75
N THR A 77 11.61 -5.86 11.06
CA THR A 77 11.27 -6.20 12.44
C THR A 77 12.00 -7.43 12.98
N GLY A 78 12.96 -7.99 12.23
CA GLY A 78 13.80 -9.10 12.69
C GLY A 78 13.14 -10.47 12.58
N PHE A 79 12.07 -10.61 11.81
CA PHE A 79 11.48 -11.91 11.49
C PHE A 79 12.30 -12.67 10.44
N PRO A 80 12.19 -14.03 10.43
CA PRO A 80 12.77 -14.79 9.34
C PRO A 80 12.13 -14.36 8.02
N ILE A 81 12.95 -13.95 7.09
CA ILE A 81 12.50 -13.70 5.73
C ILE A 81 12.39 -15.05 5.05
N PHE A 82 11.31 -15.27 4.27
CA PHE A 82 11.26 -16.31 3.27
C PHE A 82 12.23 -15.99 2.10
N GLY A 83 13.51 -15.92 2.41
CA GLY A 83 14.60 -15.93 1.49
C GLY A 83 15.44 -17.13 1.88
N LEU A 84 15.39 -18.18 1.09
CA LEU A 84 16.40 -19.20 1.18
C LEU A 84 17.73 -18.50 0.92
N SER A 85 18.64 -18.50 1.91
CA SER A 85 20.05 -18.24 1.62
C SER A 85 20.46 -19.19 0.49
N GLU A 86 21.55 -18.89 -0.21
CA GLU A 86 22.12 -19.79 -1.24
C GLU A 86 22.25 -21.24 -0.76
N ASN A 87 22.16 -21.49 0.55
CA ASN A 87 22.24 -22.81 1.20
C ASN A 87 20.90 -23.31 1.78
N GLY A 88 19.76 -22.68 1.48
CA GLY A 88 18.44 -23.13 1.94
C GLY A 88 18.14 -22.86 3.42
N ALA A 89 18.95 -22.08 4.14
CA ALA A 89 18.69 -21.73 5.54
C ALA A 89 17.81 -20.47 5.64
N LEU A 90 16.84 -20.49 6.56
CA LEU A 90 16.06 -19.30 6.92
C LEU A 90 17.03 -18.26 7.54
N VAL A 91 17.12 -17.10 6.90
CA VAL A 91 17.94 -15.99 7.43
C VAL A 91 17.05 -15.12 8.30
N THR A 92 17.34 -15.10 9.60
CA THR A 92 16.77 -14.10 10.51
C THR A 92 17.49 -12.78 10.30
N MET A 93 16.76 -11.73 10.00
CA MET A 93 17.32 -10.37 9.95
C MET A 93 17.09 -9.67 11.28
N PRO A 94 18.10 -8.97 11.84
CA PRO A 94 17.90 -8.19 13.06
C PRO A 94 16.91 -7.05 12.81
N THR A 95 16.20 -6.63 13.85
CA THR A 95 15.38 -5.41 13.80
C THR A 95 16.26 -4.23 13.38
N SER A 96 15.86 -3.52 12.34
CA SER A 96 16.77 -2.55 11.71
C SER A 96 16.03 -1.51 10.88
N ILE A 97 16.68 -0.36 10.69
CA ILE A 97 16.41 0.54 9.55
C ILE A 97 17.34 0.07 8.41
N ARG A 98 16.77 -0.29 7.29
CA ARG A 98 17.51 -0.84 6.15
C ARG A 98 18.11 0.23 5.27
N TRP A 99 17.40 1.32 5.09
CA TRP A 99 17.84 2.45 4.29
C TRP A 99 17.08 3.73 4.68
N LEU A 100 17.64 4.84 4.26
CA LEU A 100 17.09 6.19 4.42
C LEU A 100 17.04 6.86 3.05
N LEU A 101 15.87 7.38 2.68
CA LEU A 101 15.64 8.18 1.48
C LEU A 101 15.45 9.64 1.89
N VAL A 102 16.22 10.56 1.31
CA VAL A 102 16.21 11.97 1.68
C VAL A 102 16.12 12.87 0.44
N GLY A 103 15.23 13.86 0.49
CA GLY A 103 15.06 14.84 -0.58
C GLY A 103 16.34 15.62 -0.88
N GLY A 104 16.64 15.79 -2.16
CA GLY A 104 17.86 16.44 -2.62
C GLY A 104 19.12 15.56 -2.60
N VAL A 105 19.09 14.42 -1.86
CA VAL A 105 20.23 13.50 -1.74
C VAL A 105 19.93 12.15 -2.41
N GLY A 106 18.67 11.66 -2.30
CA GLY A 106 18.28 10.35 -2.78
C GLY A 106 18.47 9.27 -1.73
N LEU A 107 18.84 8.06 -2.15
CA LEU A 107 19.07 6.93 -1.25
C LEU A 107 20.41 7.11 -0.53
N VAL A 108 20.37 7.21 0.79
CA VAL A 108 21.53 7.45 1.66
C VAL A 108 22.03 6.11 2.21
N ASN A 109 23.34 5.91 2.14
CA ASN A 109 24.01 4.73 2.68
C ASN A 109 24.13 4.80 4.21
N VAL A 110 22.98 4.77 4.87
CA VAL A 110 22.85 4.70 6.32
C VAL A 110 22.03 3.47 6.65
N SER A 111 22.55 2.63 7.52
CA SER A 111 21.83 1.52 8.13
C SER A 111 21.90 1.62 9.64
N LEU A 112 20.86 1.13 10.29
CA LEU A 112 20.81 0.99 11.74
C LEU A 112 20.27 -0.39 12.07
N TYR A 113 20.90 -1.11 12.98
CA TYR A 113 20.35 -2.35 13.51
C TYR A 113 20.40 -2.36 15.03
N VAL A 114 19.48 -3.13 15.62
CA VAL A 114 19.26 -3.22 17.05
C VAL A 114 19.50 -4.66 17.48
N ASP A 115 20.53 -4.84 18.32
CA ASP A 115 20.83 -6.13 18.93
C ASP A 115 20.17 -6.26 20.30
N ASN A 116 19.97 -7.51 20.73
CA ASN A 116 19.49 -7.93 22.05
C ASN A 116 18.01 -7.68 22.33
N ILE A 117 17.19 -7.27 21.34
CA ILE A 117 15.74 -7.22 21.53
C ILE A 117 15.13 -8.62 21.78
N GLY A 118 15.90 -9.66 21.46
CA GLY A 118 15.49 -11.06 21.54
C GLY A 118 14.58 -11.49 20.39
N SER A 119 13.90 -12.62 20.55
CA SER A 119 12.94 -13.07 19.55
C SER A 119 11.75 -12.12 19.49
N VAL A 120 11.46 -11.61 18.31
CA VAL A 120 10.28 -10.76 18.07
C VAL A 120 9.03 -11.64 18.13
N ARG A 121 8.02 -11.21 18.87
CA ARG A 121 6.75 -11.91 19.07
C ARG A 121 5.65 -11.33 18.20
N GLU A 122 5.68 -10.00 18.03
CA GLU A 122 4.69 -9.27 17.26
C GLU A 122 5.25 -7.92 16.81
N SER A 123 4.75 -7.41 15.71
CA SER A 123 4.94 -6.03 15.28
C SER A 123 3.67 -5.50 14.63
N TYR A 124 3.37 -4.22 14.83
CA TYR A 124 2.16 -3.61 14.30
C TYR A 124 2.26 -2.09 14.15
N LEU A 125 1.54 -1.56 13.18
CA LEU A 125 1.36 -0.13 12.99
C LEU A 125 0.27 0.39 13.93
N THR A 126 0.52 1.57 14.53
CA THR A 126 -0.47 2.23 15.40
C THR A 126 -1.17 3.38 14.67
N LEU A 127 -2.31 3.82 15.19
CA LEU A 127 -3.00 5.03 14.68
C LEU A 127 -2.21 6.34 14.93
N ASN A 128 -1.13 6.30 15.69
CA ASN A 128 -0.19 7.41 15.80
C ASN A 128 0.89 7.38 14.72
N ASN A 129 0.76 6.50 13.73
CA ASN A 129 1.76 6.27 12.69
C ASN A 129 3.13 5.91 13.27
N THR A 130 3.14 4.95 14.19
CA THR A 130 4.36 4.41 14.78
C THR A 130 4.36 2.89 14.64
N LEU A 131 5.53 2.30 14.42
CA LEU A 131 5.69 0.85 14.34
C LEU A 131 6.18 0.33 15.69
N ILE A 132 5.35 -0.50 16.34
CA ILE A 132 5.72 -1.21 17.57
C ILE A 132 6.35 -2.55 17.22
N VAL A 133 7.43 -2.90 17.91
CA VAL A 133 8.10 -4.21 17.83
C VAL A 133 8.27 -4.77 19.23
N ASN A 134 7.57 -5.86 19.54
CA ASN A 134 7.64 -6.54 20.84
C ASN A 134 8.56 -7.75 20.77
N GLY A 135 9.70 -7.67 21.45
CA GLY A 135 10.63 -8.77 21.61
C GLY A 135 10.60 -9.40 23.01
N THR A 136 11.32 -10.50 23.20
CA THR A 136 11.38 -11.18 24.50
C THR A 136 12.08 -10.36 25.57
N ASN A 137 12.97 -9.46 25.18
CA ASN A 137 13.78 -8.64 26.09
C ASN A 137 13.23 -7.23 26.30
N GLY A 138 12.19 -6.84 25.59
CA GLY A 138 11.57 -5.51 25.67
C GLY A 138 10.79 -5.16 24.43
N TRP A 139 10.48 -3.88 24.24
CA TRP A 139 9.81 -3.38 23.07
C TRP A 139 10.54 -2.16 22.48
N LEU A 140 10.31 -1.95 21.19
CA LEU A 140 10.75 -0.78 20.43
C LEU A 140 9.55 -0.12 19.79
N GLU A 141 9.61 1.21 19.64
CA GLU A 141 8.66 2.00 18.87
C GLU A 141 9.44 2.89 17.89
N PHE A 142 9.25 2.65 16.60
CA PHE A 142 9.82 3.47 15.54
C PHE A 142 8.82 4.57 15.17
N MET A 143 9.30 5.81 15.12
CA MET A 143 8.49 6.97 14.82
C MET A 143 9.25 7.92 13.90
N VAL A 144 8.59 8.38 12.84
CA VAL A 144 9.09 9.43 11.92
C VAL A 144 8.07 10.55 11.91
N PRO A 145 8.19 11.56 12.78
CA PRO A 145 7.17 12.59 12.90
C PRO A 145 6.95 13.33 11.57
N PRO A 146 5.71 13.47 11.08
CA PRO A 146 5.42 14.15 9.83
C PRO A 146 6.00 15.56 9.76
N TYR A 147 6.44 15.98 8.59
CA TYR A 147 7.05 17.30 8.33
C TYR A 147 8.27 17.62 9.20
N SER A 148 9.04 16.60 9.60
CA SER A 148 10.28 16.77 10.37
C SER A 148 11.42 15.99 9.74
N GLY A 149 12.66 16.34 10.08
CA GLY A 149 13.84 15.55 9.72
C GLY A 149 14.26 14.61 10.86
N LEU A 150 13.31 14.03 11.61
CA LEU A 150 13.59 13.31 12.84
C LEU A 150 13.13 11.84 12.74
N ILE A 151 13.94 10.96 13.27
CA ILE A 151 13.63 9.53 13.44
C ILE A 151 13.86 9.20 14.91
N PHE A 152 12.85 8.63 15.56
CA PHE A 152 12.93 8.18 16.96
C PHE A 152 12.80 6.67 17.03
N ILE A 153 13.61 6.04 17.85
CA ILE A 153 13.45 4.66 18.30
C ILE A 153 13.34 4.70 19.81
N ILE A 154 12.13 4.56 20.32
CA ILE A 154 11.83 4.54 21.75
C ILE A 154 11.93 3.10 22.21
N GLN A 155 12.50 2.87 23.37
CA GLN A 155 12.67 1.53 23.94
C GLN A 155 12.19 1.45 25.37
N ASN A 156 11.83 0.22 25.78
CA ASN A 156 11.82 -0.19 27.18
C ASN A 156 12.30 -1.64 27.24
N SER A 157 13.50 -1.84 27.75
CA SER A 157 14.21 -3.12 27.72
C SER A 157 14.70 -3.59 29.08
N LYS A 158 14.68 -4.89 29.31
CA LYS A 158 15.18 -5.52 30.54
C LYS A 158 16.70 -5.72 30.53
N VAL A 159 17.30 -5.71 29.35
CA VAL A 159 18.73 -5.89 29.11
C VAL A 159 19.26 -4.74 28.27
N PRO A 160 20.57 -4.48 28.27
CA PRO A 160 21.13 -3.46 27.38
C PRO A 160 20.86 -3.80 25.91
N LEU A 161 20.20 -2.89 25.20
CA LEU A 161 20.10 -2.93 23.73
C LEU A 161 21.33 -2.23 23.15
N THR A 162 21.80 -2.74 22.03
CA THR A 162 22.92 -2.16 21.29
C THR A 162 22.40 -1.71 19.92
N TYR A 163 22.47 -0.41 19.66
CA TYR A 163 22.18 0.19 18.36
C TYR A 163 23.50 0.39 17.64
N VAL A 164 23.58 -0.08 16.41
CA VAL A 164 24.72 0.12 15.55
C VAL A 164 24.28 0.88 14.33
N ILE A 165 24.75 2.12 14.20
CA ILE A 165 24.47 3.01 13.06
C ILE A 165 25.73 3.03 12.20
N GLU A 166 25.59 2.71 10.93
CA GLU A 166 26.69 2.69 9.96
C GLU A 166 26.36 3.64 8.80
N THR A 167 27.31 4.52 8.50
CA THR A 167 27.25 5.39 7.33
C THR A 167 28.46 5.13 6.46
N SER A 168 28.25 4.97 5.15
CA SER A 168 29.36 4.78 4.21
C SER A 168 29.40 5.91 3.17
N GLY A 169 30.60 6.44 2.93
CA GLY A 169 30.81 7.54 2.00
C GLY A 169 31.74 8.61 2.54
N ASN A 170 31.52 9.85 2.14
CA ASN A 170 32.34 11.00 2.57
C ASN A 170 31.79 11.60 3.88
N TYR A 171 31.75 10.77 4.94
CA TYR A 171 31.29 11.20 6.26
C TYR A 171 32.47 11.37 7.21
N THR A 172 32.37 12.40 8.05
CA THR A 172 33.23 12.60 9.23
C THR A 172 32.34 12.68 10.46
N TYR A 173 32.92 12.77 11.66
CA TYR A 173 32.12 12.90 12.88
C TYR A 173 32.73 13.90 13.85
N SER A 174 31.87 14.45 14.70
CA SER A 174 32.24 15.33 15.82
C SER A 174 31.38 15.00 17.06
N PRO A 175 31.98 14.88 18.25
CA PRO A 175 31.21 14.77 19.48
C PRO A 175 30.32 15.99 19.71
N THR A 176 29.13 15.76 20.28
CA THR A 176 28.19 16.78 20.70
C THR A 176 27.79 16.57 22.16
N SER A 177 27.07 17.51 22.77
CA SER A 177 26.55 17.32 24.14
C SER A 177 25.47 16.22 24.14
N GLY A 178 25.85 15.01 24.59
CA GLY A 178 24.95 13.85 24.69
C GLY A 178 24.77 13.05 23.42
N GLY A 179 25.65 13.27 22.38
CA GLY A 179 25.53 12.56 21.12
C GLY A 179 26.73 12.71 20.20
N VAL A 180 26.51 12.42 18.92
CA VAL A 180 27.51 12.51 17.84
C VAL A 180 26.86 13.13 16.60
N ALA A 181 27.52 14.14 16.04
CA ALA A 181 27.18 14.62 14.70
C ALA A 181 28.01 13.85 13.66
N ILE A 182 27.35 13.22 12.72
CA ILE A 182 27.92 12.63 11.49
C ILE A 182 27.74 13.69 10.40
N ILE A 183 28.85 14.19 9.90
CA ILE A 183 28.91 15.35 9.00
C ILE A 183 29.12 14.83 7.57
N GLY A 184 28.16 15.11 6.69
CA GLY A 184 28.14 14.68 5.31
C GLY A 184 26.88 15.16 4.59
N GLU A 185 26.46 14.46 3.57
CA GLU A 185 25.21 14.70 2.86
C GLU A 185 24.31 13.45 2.94
N PRO A 186 23.23 13.50 3.75
CA PRO A 186 22.84 14.58 4.71
C PRO A 186 23.68 14.57 5.99
N ASN A 187 23.61 15.63 6.80
CA ASN A 187 24.13 15.61 8.16
C ASN A 187 23.18 14.82 9.05
N ILE A 188 23.72 13.96 9.93
CA ILE A 188 22.92 13.14 10.85
C ILE A 188 23.43 13.35 12.26
N THR A 189 22.59 13.84 13.16
CA THR A 189 22.92 13.88 14.58
C THR A 189 22.31 12.66 15.26
N VAL A 190 23.16 11.86 15.90
CA VAL A 190 22.79 10.71 16.73
C VAL A 190 22.74 11.21 18.19
N TYR A 191 21.60 11.10 18.83
CA TYR A 191 21.41 11.52 20.22
C TYR A 191 20.69 10.42 21.00
N SER A 192 21.16 10.12 22.21
CA SER A 192 20.51 9.20 23.14
C SER A 192 20.87 9.57 24.57
N PRO A 193 19.90 10.05 25.39
CA PRO A 193 20.19 10.44 26.77
C PRO A 193 20.55 9.20 27.61
N ASN A 194 21.42 9.42 28.61
CA ASN A 194 21.82 8.37 29.58
C ASN A 194 22.34 7.06 28.92
N SER A 195 22.92 7.15 27.73
CA SER A 195 23.45 6.03 26.99
C SER A 195 24.98 6.12 26.88
N SER A 196 25.65 4.98 26.71
CA SER A 196 27.03 4.99 26.27
C SER A 196 27.11 5.06 24.76
N ILE A 197 27.88 6.01 24.22
CA ILE A 197 28.06 6.19 22.80
C ILE A 197 29.55 6.04 22.48
N ALA A 198 29.85 5.14 21.55
CA ALA A 198 31.21 4.95 21.02
C ALA A 198 31.17 5.19 19.50
N VAL A 199 32.24 5.80 18.98
CA VAL A 199 32.38 6.08 17.54
C VAL A 199 33.69 5.51 17.05
N SER A 200 33.65 4.90 15.90
CA SER A 200 34.83 4.39 15.21
C SER A 200 34.72 4.67 13.71
N THR A 201 35.87 4.70 13.05
CA THR A 201 35.93 4.79 11.58
C THR A 201 36.74 3.60 11.06
N VAL A 202 36.15 2.85 10.13
CA VAL A 202 36.81 1.73 9.46
C VAL A 202 36.73 2.00 7.94
N GLY A 203 37.85 2.37 7.35
CA GLY A 203 37.90 2.79 5.96
C GLY A 203 37.05 4.06 5.70
N LYS A 204 35.98 3.91 4.90
CA LYS A 204 35.02 4.99 4.62
C LYS A 204 33.73 4.88 5.42
N VAL A 205 33.68 3.97 6.39
CA VAL A 205 32.47 3.75 7.21
C VAL A 205 32.67 4.44 8.56
N VAL A 206 31.78 5.32 8.92
CA VAL A 206 31.62 5.84 10.28
C VAL A 206 30.61 4.95 10.99
N GLN A 207 31.02 4.32 12.08
CA GLN A 207 30.16 3.48 12.91
C GLN A 207 29.94 4.15 14.26
N VAL A 208 28.68 4.30 14.65
CA VAL A 208 28.24 4.79 15.96
C VAL A 208 27.55 3.64 16.69
N VAL A 209 28.06 3.28 17.85
CA VAL A 209 27.48 2.24 18.71
C VAL A 209 26.89 2.91 19.95
N VAL A 210 25.58 2.73 20.14
CA VAL A 210 24.84 3.25 21.30
C VAL A 210 24.36 2.07 22.14
N LYS A 211 24.65 2.08 23.45
CA LYS A 211 24.13 1.07 24.40
C LYS A 211 23.21 1.74 25.40
N SER A 212 22.02 1.20 25.55
CA SER A 212 20.96 1.75 26.38
C SER A 212 20.13 0.66 27.05
N THR A 213 19.62 0.90 28.25
CA THR A 213 18.80 -0.05 29.02
C THR A 213 17.61 0.68 29.65
N GLY A 214 16.52 -0.05 29.89
CA GLY A 214 15.31 0.49 30.48
C GLY A 214 14.52 1.34 29.49
N PHE A 215 13.76 2.31 30.02
CA PHE A 215 13.05 3.29 29.20
C PHE A 215 14.03 4.36 28.73
N ASN A 216 14.19 4.47 27.42
CA ASN A 216 15.07 5.44 26.79
C ASN A 216 14.68 5.62 25.30
N TYR A 217 15.41 6.45 24.59
CA TYR A 217 15.22 6.61 23.14
C TYR A 217 16.54 6.92 22.43
N LEU A 218 16.57 6.56 21.15
CA LEU A 218 17.57 6.98 20.18
C LEU A 218 16.89 7.92 19.20
N GLU A 219 17.50 9.08 18.95
CA GLU A 219 17.08 10.04 17.95
C GLU A 219 18.13 10.15 16.86
N LEU A 220 17.68 10.08 15.60
CA LEU A 220 18.47 10.49 14.44
C LEU A 220 17.84 11.76 13.88
N ALA A 221 18.56 12.88 13.97
CA ALA A 221 18.14 14.15 13.37
C ALA A 221 18.89 14.35 12.04
N VAL A 222 18.15 14.27 10.93
CA VAL A 222 18.63 14.32 9.56
C VAL A 222 18.45 15.73 9.04
N ASP A 223 19.55 16.47 8.82
CA ASP A 223 19.57 17.91 8.49
C ASP A 223 18.65 18.76 9.40
N ALA A 224 18.47 18.28 10.63
CA ALA A 224 17.60 18.87 11.63
C ALA A 224 18.33 19.01 12.98
N ARG A 225 17.70 19.72 13.91
CA ARG A 225 18.20 19.79 15.29
C ARG A 225 17.45 18.78 16.15
N PRO A 226 18.16 18.05 17.04
CA PRO A 226 17.53 17.20 18.04
C PRO A 226 16.52 17.96 18.90
N ILE A 227 15.44 17.28 19.28
CA ILE A 227 14.41 17.81 20.20
C ILE A 227 14.13 16.81 21.33
N SER A 228 13.40 17.21 22.35
CA SER A 228 13.02 16.25 23.40
C SER A 228 11.98 15.25 22.89
N LEU A 229 12.00 14.03 23.45
CA LEU A 229 11.00 13.00 23.16
C LEU A 229 9.56 13.51 23.36
N THR A 230 9.32 14.29 24.44
CA THR A 230 8.00 14.87 24.71
C THR A 230 7.55 15.78 23.58
N GLN A 231 8.45 16.61 23.04
CA GLN A 231 8.14 17.46 21.87
C GLN A 231 7.87 16.61 20.63
N ALA A 232 8.68 15.58 20.39
CA ALA A 232 8.51 14.68 19.24
C ALA A 232 7.15 13.97 19.27
N LEU A 233 6.78 13.41 20.41
CA LEU A 233 5.47 12.74 20.61
C LEU A 233 4.30 13.72 20.41
N ALA A 234 4.42 14.94 20.93
CA ALA A 234 3.38 15.96 20.75
C ALA A 234 3.24 16.39 19.28
N ILE A 235 4.35 16.56 18.57
CA ILE A 235 4.37 16.90 17.14
C ILE A 235 3.76 15.74 16.33
N ASN A 236 4.21 14.53 16.57
CA ASN A 236 3.73 13.34 15.86
C ASN A 236 2.23 13.17 16.06
N GLY A 237 1.77 13.05 17.31
CA GLY A 237 0.37 12.85 17.63
C GLY A 237 -0.52 13.92 17.01
N LYS A 238 -0.17 15.22 17.18
CA LYS A 238 -0.96 16.32 16.62
C LYS A 238 -1.04 16.28 15.09
N ARG A 239 0.08 16.03 14.41
CA ARG A 239 0.12 16.06 12.93
C ARG A 239 -0.59 14.88 12.32
N VAL A 240 -0.38 13.68 12.86
CA VAL A 240 -1.09 12.47 12.42
C VAL A 240 -2.58 12.59 12.68
N GLU A 241 -2.96 13.03 13.90
CA GLU A 241 -4.37 13.28 14.24
C GLU A 241 -5.02 14.28 13.27
N THR A 242 -4.36 15.42 13.03
CA THR A 242 -4.89 16.45 12.12
C THR A 242 -5.11 15.85 10.73
N TRP A 243 -4.14 15.12 10.19
CA TRP A 243 -4.23 14.52 8.87
C TRP A 243 -5.36 13.48 8.78
N LEU A 244 -5.51 12.61 9.81
CA LEU A 244 -6.61 11.65 9.86
C LEU A 244 -7.99 12.34 10.02
N LEU A 245 -8.07 13.44 10.76
CA LEU A 245 -9.31 14.21 10.92
C LEU A 245 -9.71 14.99 9.67
N GLU A 246 -8.75 15.32 8.81
CA GLU A 246 -9.00 15.92 7.49
C GLU A 246 -9.55 14.88 6.48
N SER A 247 -9.39 13.58 6.78
CA SER A 247 -9.92 12.51 5.94
C SER A 247 -11.46 12.54 5.95
N ARG A 248 -12.06 12.25 4.81
CA ARG A 248 -13.51 12.01 4.73
C ARG A 248 -13.87 10.87 5.68
N LYS A 249 -14.80 11.13 6.58
CA LYS A 249 -15.26 10.13 7.54
C LYS A 249 -16.28 9.21 6.89
N PRO A 250 -16.02 7.90 6.83
CA PRO A 250 -17.00 6.95 6.31
C PRO A 250 -18.20 6.77 7.27
N ASN A 251 -19.30 6.27 6.73
CA ASN A 251 -20.51 5.99 7.51
C ASN A 251 -20.46 4.63 8.22
N LEU A 252 -19.28 4.25 8.69
CA LEU A 252 -18.99 3.00 9.39
C LEU A 252 -18.23 3.30 10.69
N GLY A 253 -18.27 2.39 11.63
CA GLY A 253 -17.64 2.55 12.93
C GLY A 253 -16.90 1.29 13.39
N GLY A 254 -16.39 1.30 14.64
CA GLY A 254 -15.71 0.15 15.24
C GLY A 254 -14.44 -0.25 14.48
N CYS A 255 -14.25 -1.55 14.27
CA CYS A 255 -13.06 -2.11 13.63
C CYS A 255 -12.94 -1.69 12.17
N LEU A 256 -14.05 -1.53 11.45
CA LEU A 256 -14.04 -1.06 10.07
C LEU A 256 -13.44 0.34 9.94
N LEU A 257 -13.78 1.24 10.87
CA LEU A 257 -13.20 2.58 10.92
C LEU A 257 -11.71 2.56 11.33
N GLY A 258 -11.34 1.66 12.24
CA GLY A 258 -9.94 1.47 12.64
C GLY A 258 -9.07 1.04 11.47
N GLU A 259 -9.51 0.02 10.73
CA GLU A 259 -8.86 -0.48 9.53
C GLU A 259 -8.75 0.60 8.43
N TYR A 260 -9.80 1.40 8.24
CA TYR A 260 -9.79 2.52 7.31
C TYR A 260 -8.66 3.51 7.60
N TYR A 261 -8.48 3.90 8.87
CA TYR A 261 -7.41 4.82 9.23
C TYR A 261 -6.01 4.19 9.15
N LEU A 262 -5.86 2.91 9.52
CA LEU A 262 -4.59 2.20 9.35
C LEU A 262 -4.23 2.05 7.87
N SER A 263 -5.20 1.69 7.03
CA SER A 263 -5.02 1.62 5.58
C SER A 263 -4.60 2.97 4.99
N LEU A 264 -5.20 4.08 5.42
CA LEU A 264 -4.79 5.42 4.97
C LEU A 264 -3.34 5.75 5.36
N LEU A 265 -2.91 5.41 6.59
CA LEU A 265 -1.53 5.62 7.03
C LEU A 265 -0.56 4.76 6.24
N LEU A 266 -0.89 3.49 6.01
CA LEU A 266 -0.08 2.58 5.18
C LEU A 266 0.10 3.13 3.75
N ILE A 267 -0.98 3.55 3.10
CA ILE A 267 -0.93 4.13 1.76
C ILE A 267 -0.06 5.40 1.77
N LYS A 268 -0.26 6.26 2.77
CA LYS A 268 0.50 7.52 2.87
C LYS A 268 1.99 7.30 3.08
N ASP A 269 2.38 6.36 3.93
CA ASP A 269 3.78 6.03 4.18
C ASP A 269 4.44 5.29 3.00
N SER A 270 3.63 4.57 2.20
CA SER A 270 4.08 3.92 0.98
C SER A 270 4.27 4.89 -0.19
N GLN A 271 3.79 6.13 -0.08
CA GLN A 271 4.04 7.15 -1.09
C GLN A 271 5.49 7.65 -1.02
N ASN A 272 6.24 7.50 -2.11
CA ASN A 272 7.57 8.09 -2.20
C ASN A 272 7.47 9.63 -2.07
N PRO A 273 8.10 10.21 -1.04
CA PRO A 273 8.00 11.66 -0.80
C PRO A 273 8.71 12.50 -1.86
N LEU A 274 9.53 11.90 -2.75
CA LEU A 274 10.28 12.62 -3.78
C LEU A 274 9.58 12.54 -5.13
N THR A 275 9.05 11.39 -5.51
CA THR A 275 8.44 11.17 -6.82
C THR A 275 6.92 11.27 -6.81
N GLY A 276 6.27 10.87 -5.72
CA GLY A 276 4.81 10.77 -5.62
C GLY A 276 4.25 9.40 -5.97
N GLY A 277 5.05 8.48 -6.55
CA GLY A 277 4.65 7.09 -6.79
C GLY A 277 4.57 6.29 -5.50
N PHE A 278 3.81 5.19 -5.50
CA PHE A 278 3.63 4.35 -4.33
C PHE A 278 4.41 3.04 -4.47
N ALA A 279 4.96 2.53 -3.38
CA ALA A 279 5.45 1.16 -3.35
C ALA A 279 4.26 0.20 -3.27
N ALA A 280 4.27 -0.88 -4.06
CA ALA A 280 3.21 -1.88 -4.01
C ALA A 280 3.14 -2.58 -2.64
N SER A 281 4.30 -2.75 -2.00
CA SER A 281 4.44 -3.23 -0.62
C SER A 281 5.74 -2.72 -0.02
N PRO A 282 5.85 -2.63 1.33
CA PRO A 282 7.11 -2.41 2.03
C PRO A 282 8.15 -3.52 1.81
N GLU A 283 7.76 -4.70 1.35
CA GLU A 283 8.68 -5.79 1.08
C GLU A 283 9.73 -5.44 0.03
N PRO A 284 11.02 -5.80 0.22
CA PRO A 284 12.09 -5.39 -0.69
C PRO A 284 11.88 -5.78 -2.15
N ILE A 285 11.24 -6.93 -2.41
CA ILE A 285 10.94 -7.40 -3.79
C ILE A 285 9.81 -6.62 -4.44
N TYR A 286 8.99 -5.91 -3.66
CA TYR A 286 7.86 -5.09 -4.08
C TYR A 286 8.10 -3.57 -3.90
N LEU A 287 9.36 -3.15 -3.66
CA LEU A 287 9.74 -1.72 -3.62
C LEU A 287 9.82 -1.13 -5.04
N TYR A 288 8.74 -1.30 -5.77
CA TYR A 288 8.49 -0.73 -7.08
C TYR A 288 7.12 -0.06 -7.08
N THR A 289 6.99 0.93 -7.94
CA THR A 289 5.73 1.57 -8.26
C THR A 289 5.14 0.86 -9.47
N TRP A 290 4.23 -0.11 -9.26
CA TRP A 290 3.36 -0.60 -10.32
C TRP A 290 2.33 0.47 -10.64
N VAL A 291 2.18 0.80 -11.91
CA VAL A 291 1.28 1.88 -12.31
C VAL A 291 -0.17 1.54 -11.99
N ARG A 292 -0.57 0.29 -12.15
CA ARG A 292 -1.90 -0.20 -11.79
C ARG A 292 -2.19 -0.01 -10.31
N ASP A 293 -1.38 -0.61 -9.44
CA ASP A 293 -1.53 -0.57 -7.97
C ASP A 293 -1.58 0.87 -7.48
N SER A 294 -0.59 1.67 -7.88
CA SER A 294 -0.44 3.06 -7.46
C SER A 294 -1.59 3.97 -7.94
N SER A 295 -2.26 3.61 -9.04
CA SER A 295 -3.45 4.33 -9.48
C SER A 295 -4.60 4.16 -8.50
N PHE A 296 -4.81 2.95 -7.95
CA PHE A 296 -5.79 2.72 -6.90
C PHE A 296 -5.40 3.41 -5.58
N ASP A 297 -4.10 3.45 -5.25
CA ASP A 297 -3.60 4.15 -4.07
C ASP A 297 -3.91 5.65 -4.14
N ALA A 298 -3.69 6.26 -5.30
CA ALA A 298 -4.05 7.65 -5.54
C ALA A 298 -5.57 7.88 -5.52
N MET A 299 -6.36 6.96 -6.11
CA MET A 299 -7.82 7.01 -6.08
C MET A 299 -8.37 6.89 -4.66
N ALA A 300 -7.80 6.02 -3.83
CA ALA A 300 -8.15 5.90 -2.42
C ALA A 300 -7.88 7.20 -1.63
N LEU A 301 -6.70 7.79 -1.81
CA LEU A 301 -6.33 9.04 -1.14
C LEU A 301 -7.21 10.22 -1.60
N GLN A 302 -7.49 10.35 -2.90
CA GLN A 302 -8.37 11.43 -3.36
C GLN A 302 -9.81 11.25 -2.90
N GLY A 303 -10.33 10.01 -2.87
CA GLY A 303 -11.63 9.68 -2.31
C GLY A 303 -11.72 10.04 -0.83
N ALA A 304 -10.65 9.81 -0.08
CA ALA A 304 -10.53 10.18 1.32
C ALA A 304 -10.32 11.70 1.55
N GLY A 305 -10.13 12.51 0.50
CA GLY A 305 -9.94 13.95 0.60
C GLY A 305 -8.48 14.43 0.61
N HIS A 306 -7.51 13.51 0.50
CA HIS A 306 -6.08 13.84 0.46
C HIS A 306 -5.61 14.19 -0.97
N TYR A 307 -6.20 15.24 -1.53
CA TYR A 307 -6.03 15.65 -2.92
C TYR A 307 -4.59 15.99 -3.31
N GLU A 308 -3.81 16.55 -2.39
CA GLU A 308 -2.40 16.90 -2.66
C GLU A 308 -1.56 15.64 -2.93
N SER A 309 -1.75 14.60 -2.13
CA SER A 309 -1.05 13.31 -2.31
C SER A 309 -1.41 12.66 -3.64
N ALA A 310 -2.69 12.64 -4.00
CA ALA A 310 -3.16 12.11 -5.28
C ALA A 310 -2.64 12.95 -6.45
N ALA A 311 -2.68 14.28 -6.36
CA ALA A 311 -2.16 15.16 -7.39
C ALA A 311 -0.68 14.92 -7.69
N ARG A 312 0.14 14.69 -6.66
CA ARG A 312 1.57 14.37 -6.82
C ARG A 312 1.76 13.08 -7.64
N TYR A 313 0.94 12.07 -7.40
CA TYR A 313 0.98 10.83 -8.18
C TYR A 313 0.59 11.07 -9.64
N TRP A 314 -0.53 11.75 -9.91
CA TRP A 314 -0.98 11.99 -11.29
C TRP A 314 0.01 12.84 -12.09
N LEU A 315 0.67 13.81 -11.45
CA LEU A 315 1.76 14.59 -12.09
C LEU A 315 2.97 13.70 -12.39
N TRP A 316 3.39 12.88 -11.43
CA TRP A 316 4.48 11.94 -11.66
C TRP A 316 4.13 10.95 -12.79
N MET A 317 2.92 10.43 -12.81
CA MET A 317 2.47 9.51 -13.85
C MET A 317 2.51 10.19 -15.23
N ALA A 318 2.08 11.45 -15.33
CA ALA A 318 2.18 12.20 -16.58
C ALA A 318 3.63 12.40 -17.05
N GLU A 319 4.57 12.62 -16.12
CA GLU A 319 6.01 12.74 -16.41
C GLU A 319 6.64 11.39 -16.78
N ALA A 320 6.19 10.30 -16.16
CA ALA A 320 6.69 8.94 -16.38
C ALA A 320 6.21 8.33 -17.71
N GLN A 321 5.22 8.94 -18.37
CA GLN A 321 4.67 8.47 -19.64
C GLN A 321 5.76 8.48 -20.73
N ASN A 322 5.90 7.37 -21.45
CA ASN A 322 6.86 7.30 -22.55
C ASN A 322 6.43 8.12 -23.79
N SER A 323 7.31 8.22 -24.78
CA SER A 323 7.05 9.03 -25.98
C SER A 323 5.87 8.56 -26.81
N SER A 324 5.48 7.28 -26.72
CA SER A 324 4.33 6.72 -27.46
C SER A 324 2.99 6.92 -26.77
N GLY A 325 2.97 7.33 -25.49
CA GLY A 325 1.72 7.59 -24.76
C GLY A 325 1.30 6.49 -23.80
N VAL A 326 2.18 5.51 -23.55
CA VAL A 326 1.94 4.40 -22.61
C VAL A 326 2.97 4.40 -21.48
N TRP A 327 2.78 3.55 -20.51
CA TRP A 327 3.66 3.38 -19.37
C TRP A 327 4.33 2.01 -19.37
N PHE A 328 5.43 1.89 -18.63
CA PHE A 328 6.00 0.59 -18.27
C PHE A 328 5.17 -0.01 -17.14
N THR A 329 5.21 -1.32 -16.99
CA THR A 329 4.49 -2.05 -15.93
C THR A 329 4.84 -1.49 -14.56
N ARG A 330 6.13 -1.30 -14.27
CA ARG A 330 6.59 -0.77 -13.00
C ARG A 330 7.83 0.13 -13.11
N TYR A 331 8.00 0.91 -12.05
CA TYR A 331 9.09 1.87 -11.91
C TYR A 331 9.78 1.67 -10.56
N SER A 332 11.07 1.98 -10.49
CA SER A 332 11.80 1.95 -9.23
C SER A 332 11.15 2.91 -8.22
N PHE A 333 10.82 2.41 -7.03
CA PHE A 333 10.30 3.24 -5.94
C PHE A 333 11.27 4.38 -5.60
N PHE A 334 12.58 4.14 -5.62
CA PHE A 334 13.59 5.11 -5.15
C PHE A 334 13.73 6.35 -6.03
N ASN A 335 13.58 6.22 -7.33
CA ASN A 335 13.88 7.29 -8.28
C ASN A 335 12.86 7.48 -9.40
N GLY A 336 11.78 6.69 -9.41
CA GLY A 336 10.72 6.78 -10.42
C GLY A 336 11.13 6.41 -11.85
N LYS A 337 12.29 5.75 -12.04
CA LYS A 337 12.73 5.31 -13.38
C LYS A 337 12.10 3.98 -13.76
N PRO A 338 11.80 3.76 -15.05
CA PRO A 338 11.26 2.50 -15.53
C PRO A 338 12.17 1.32 -15.20
N ASP A 339 11.57 0.19 -14.80
CA ASP A 339 12.27 -1.09 -14.70
C ASP A 339 12.19 -1.83 -16.04
N TYR A 340 13.20 -1.64 -16.88
CA TYR A 340 13.28 -2.27 -18.21
C TYR A 340 13.51 -3.79 -18.14
N SER A 341 13.84 -4.33 -16.96
CA SER A 341 14.07 -5.77 -16.80
C SER A 341 12.79 -6.55 -16.55
N TYR A 342 11.69 -5.86 -16.27
CA TYR A 342 10.42 -6.47 -15.90
C TYR A 342 9.36 -6.27 -16.98
N GLY A 343 8.99 -7.41 -17.58
CA GLY A 343 7.74 -7.57 -18.29
C GLY A 343 7.59 -6.84 -19.63
N ILE A 344 6.43 -7.05 -20.17
CA ILE A 344 5.88 -6.38 -21.36
C ILE A 344 4.96 -5.27 -20.83
N PRO A 345 4.86 -4.12 -21.51
CA PRO A 345 3.96 -3.05 -21.11
C PRO A 345 2.54 -3.56 -20.85
N GLU A 346 1.91 -3.09 -19.80
CA GLU A 346 0.51 -3.34 -19.45
C GLU A 346 -0.30 -2.11 -19.82
N TYR A 347 -1.33 -2.31 -20.63
CA TYR A 347 -2.04 -1.17 -21.22
C TYR A 347 -3.21 -0.69 -20.36
N ASP A 348 -3.67 -1.48 -19.39
CA ASP A 348 -4.68 -1.07 -18.40
C ASP A 348 -4.30 0.22 -17.63
N SER A 349 -3.00 0.52 -17.55
CA SER A 349 -2.48 1.77 -17.03
C SER A 349 -3.05 3.02 -17.72
N ILE A 350 -3.45 2.89 -18.99
CA ILE A 350 -4.06 3.98 -19.77
C ILE A 350 -5.46 4.28 -19.23
N GLY A 351 -6.31 3.27 -19.13
CA GLY A 351 -7.65 3.41 -18.60
C GLY A 351 -7.65 3.92 -17.17
N LEU A 352 -6.77 3.38 -16.32
CA LEU A 352 -6.64 3.78 -14.92
C LEU A 352 -6.20 5.25 -14.77
N PHE A 353 -5.27 5.73 -15.60
CA PHE A 353 -4.91 7.15 -15.62
C PHE A 353 -6.09 8.05 -15.99
N GLN A 354 -6.84 7.68 -17.02
CA GLN A 354 -8.00 8.42 -17.48
C GLN A 354 -9.10 8.46 -16.42
N ILE A 355 -9.43 7.32 -15.81
CA ILE A 355 -10.42 7.20 -14.72
C ILE A 355 -10.00 8.05 -13.53
N GLY A 356 -8.76 7.86 -13.04
CA GLY A 356 -8.29 8.53 -11.85
C GLY A 356 -8.21 10.05 -12.00
N VAL A 357 -7.79 10.55 -13.17
CA VAL A 357 -7.75 12.00 -13.46
C VAL A 357 -9.16 12.59 -13.56
N TYR A 358 -10.11 11.87 -14.18
CA TYR A 358 -11.50 12.32 -14.21
C TYR A 358 -12.12 12.36 -12.81
N GLN A 359 -11.93 11.31 -12.02
CA GLN A 359 -12.38 11.25 -10.63
C GLN A 359 -11.79 12.39 -9.78
N TYR A 360 -10.48 12.68 -9.95
CA TYR A 360 -9.85 13.81 -9.29
C TYR A 360 -10.55 15.13 -9.67
N TYR A 361 -10.87 15.31 -10.94
CA TYR A 361 -11.58 16.50 -11.41
C TYR A 361 -12.98 16.60 -10.81
N GLN A 362 -13.73 15.51 -10.77
CA GLN A 362 -15.06 15.48 -10.17
C GLN A 362 -15.05 15.89 -8.69
N LEU A 363 -14.03 15.44 -7.95
CA LEU A 363 -13.91 15.72 -6.52
C LEU A 363 -13.40 17.14 -6.21
N THR A 364 -12.60 17.73 -7.11
CA THR A 364 -11.87 18.98 -6.80
C THR A 364 -12.24 20.17 -7.69
N HIS A 365 -12.75 19.92 -8.87
CA HIS A 365 -12.91 20.89 -9.96
C HIS A 365 -11.63 21.69 -10.27
N ASN A 366 -10.43 21.11 -9.98
CA ASN A 366 -9.14 21.76 -10.17
C ASN A 366 -8.72 21.75 -11.65
N LYS A 367 -9.27 22.69 -12.43
CA LYS A 367 -8.90 22.85 -13.85
C LYS A 367 -7.42 23.08 -14.07
N THR A 368 -6.73 23.75 -13.14
CA THR A 368 -5.29 24.04 -13.27
C THR A 368 -4.48 22.75 -13.33
N LEU A 369 -4.73 21.80 -12.44
CA LEU A 369 -4.06 20.50 -12.48
C LEU A 369 -4.43 19.73 -13.75
N ILE A 370 -5.72 19.69 -14.11
CA ILE A 370 -6.15 18.98 -15.31
C ILE A 370 -5.48 19.51 -16.57
N MET A 371 -5.30 20.83 -16.69
CA MET A 371 -4.58 21.40 -17.82
C MET A 371 -3.10 21.01 -17.88
N GLN A 372 -2.47 20.71 -16.75
CA GLN A 372 -1.10 20.16 -16.71
C GLN A 372 -1.08 18.69 -17.14
N LEU A 373 -2.14 17.91 -16.83
CA LEU A 373 -2.25 16.50 -17.20
C LEU A 373 -2.75 16.27 -18.63
N LEU A 374 -3.38 17.29 -19.24
CA LEU A 374 -4.00 17.19 -20.56
C LEU A 374 -3.05 16.74 -21.68
N PRO A 375 -1.77 17.17 -21.74
CA PRO A 375 -0.82 16.64 -22.72
C PRO A 375 -0.63 15.13 -22.64
N ALA A 376 -0.57 14.54 -21.42
CA ALA A 376 -0.43 13.11 -21.22
C ALA A 376 -1.73 12.37 -21.60
N LEU A 377 -2.88 12.90 -21.22
CA LEU A 377 -4.19 12.39 -21.65
C LEU A 377 -4.32 12.37 -23.18
N ASN A 378 -3.99 13.47 -23.85
CA ASN A 378 -4.03 13.53 -25.32
C ASN A 378 -3.13 12.48 -25.98
N LYS A 379 -1.98 12.23 -25.40
CA LYS A 379 -1.00 11.30 -25.95
C LYS A 379 -1.48 9.85 -25.79
N SER A 380 -2.03 9.45 -24.63
CA SER A 380 -2.61 8.13 -24.42
C SER A 380 -3.84 7.90 -25.31
N LEU A 381 -4.77 8.84 -25.35
CA LEU A 381 -5.95 8.79 -26.23
C LEU A 381 -5.57 8.66 -27.73
N SER A 382 -4.51 9.35 -28.16
CA SER A 382 -4.02 9.23 -29.54
C SER A 382 -3.44 7.86 -29.83
N TRP A 383 -2.76 7.25 -28.84
CA TRP A 383 -2.25 5.90 -28.94
C TRP A 383 -3.40 4.87 -29.05
N GLU A 384 -4.41 4.99 -28.21
CA GLU A 384 -5.62 4.15 -28.24
C GLU A 384 -6.37 4.27 -29.57
N TYR A 385 -6.53 5.50 -30.05
CA TYR A 385 -7.22 5.77 -31.32
C TYR A 385 -6.61 4.95 -32.47
N GLY A 386 -5.29 4.94 -32.60
CA GLY A 386 -4.60 4.21 -33.64
C GLY A 386 -4.84 2.69 -33.58
N ARG A 387 -5.03 2.12 -32.38
CA ARG A 387 -5.21 0.67 -32.14
C ARG A 387 -6.68 0.28 -32.28
N ILE A 388 -7.55 0.95 -31.55
CA ILE A 388 -8.97 0.63 -31.50
C ILE A 388 -9.62 0.82 -32.89
N MET A 389 -9.30 1.92 -33.57
CA MET A 389 -9.92 2.18 -34.88
C MET A 389 -9.43 1.21 -35.95
N SER A 390 -8.22 0.63 -35.81
CA SER A 390 -7.70 -0.37 -36.75
C SER A 390 -8.19 -1.79 -36.46
N SER A 391 -8.08 -2.26 -35.19
CA SER A 391 -8.36 -3.66 -34.82
C SER A 391 -9.67 -3.86 -34.06
N GLY A 392 -10.20 -2.82 -33.41
CA GLY A 392 -11.32 -2.91 -32.49
C GLY A 392 -10.92 -3.31 -31.06
N LEU A 393 -9.62 -3.46 -30.78
CA LEU A 393 -9.07 -3.90 -29.50
C LEU A 393 -7.81 -3.11 -29.15
N ILE A 394 -7.55 -3.01 -27.85
CA ILE A 394 -6.23 -2.73 -27.30
C ILE A 394 -5.33 -3.95 -27.58
N PRO A 395 -4.04 -3.78 -27.91
CA PRO A 395 -3.13 -4.88 -28.19
C PRO A 395 -3.03 -5.90 -27.05
N GLN A 396 -2.51 -7.09 -27.36
CA GLN A 396 -2.18 -8.11 -26.36
C GLN A 396 -1.16 -7.57 -25.37
N ASP A 397 -1.36 -7.91 -24.10
CA ASP A 397 -0.51 -7.55 -22.97
C ASP A 397 -0.51 -8.65 -21.90
N LEU A 398 0.18 -8.41 -20.76
CA LEU A 398 0.15 -9.31 -19.61
C LEU A 398 -0.98 -8.99 -18.63
N SER A 399 -1.51 -7.76 -18.68
CA SER A 399 -2.67 -7.32 -17.90
C SER A 399 -2.51 -7.48 -16.37
N ILE A 400 -3.61 -7.48 -15.65
CA ILE A 400 -3.70 -7.43 -14.18
C ILE A 400 -2.91 -8.53 -13.44
N TRP A 401 -2.84 -9.75 -14.00
CA TRP A 401 -2.22 -10.88 -13.29
C TRP A 401 -0.78 -11.20 -13.76
N GLU A 402 -0.31 -10.52 -14.79
CA GLU A 402 1.08 -10.60 -15.29
C GLU A 402 1.53 -12.02 -15.73
N ASP A 403 0.57 -12.89 -16.06
CA ASP A 403 0.83 -14.31 -16.33
C ASP A 403 0.43 -14.78 -17.74
N LEU A 404 -0.42 -14.01 -18.46
CA LEU A 404 -1.00 -14.43 -19.72
C LEU A 404 -0.91 -13.33 -20.78
N TYR A 405 0.00 -13.49 -21.75
CA TYR A 405 0.06 -12.60 -22.91
C TYR A 405 -1.07 -12.92 -23.90
N ALA A 406 -2.11 -12.07 -23.89
CA ALA A 406 -3.33 -12.24 -24.65
C ALA A 406 -4.08 -10.90 -24.82
N TYR A 407 -5.21 -10.92 -25.55
CA TYR A 407 -6.22 -9.86 -25.43
C TYR A 407 -6.98 -10.10 -24.12
N ASN A 408 -6.56 -9.46 -23.05
CA ASN A 408 -7.13 -9.66 -21.72
C ASN A 408 -8.41 -8.83 -21.54
N PHE A 409 -9.44 -9.43 -20.94
CA PHE A 409 -10.70 -8.74 -20.67
C PHE A 409 -10.48 -7.49 -19.82
N TRP A 410 -9.71 -7.61 -18.73
CA TRP A 410 -9.42 -6.50 -17.83
C TRP A 410 -8.88 -5.28 -18.58
N THR A 411 -7.85 -5.43 -19.38
CA THR A 411 -7.26 -4.32 -20.14
C THR A 411 -8.29 -3.68 -21.09
N GLN A 412 -9.03 -4.51 -21.83
CA GLN A 412 -10.04 -3.98 -22.76
C GLN A 412 -11.16 -3.21 -22.03
N ALA A 413 -11.58 -3.71 -20.88
CA ALA A 413 -12.68 -3.14 -20.11
C ALA A 413 -12.23 -1.88 -19.35
N MET A 414 -11.07 -1.89 -18.70
CA MET A 414 -10.54 -0.71 -18.01
C MET A 414 -10.23 0.44 -18.96
N ASP A 415 -9.71 0.16 -20.17
CA ASP A 415 -9.50 1.19 -21.18
C ASP A 415 -10.84 1.72 -21.73
N LEU A 416 -11.86 0.87 -21.86
CA LEU A 416 -13.20 1.35 -22.23
C LEU A 416 -13.78 2.30 -21.17
N ASP A 417 -13.65 1.97 -19.89
CA ASP A 417 -14.10 2.85 -18.79
C ASP A 417 -13.27 4.14 -18.75
N GLY A 418 -11.96 4.05 -19.03
CA GLY A 418 -11.09 5.21 -19.20
C GLY A 418 -11.52 6.14 -20.34
N LEU A 419 -11.90 5.56 -21.48
CA LEU A 419 -12.45 6.32 -22.61
C LEU A 419 -13.77 7.00 -22.26
N LEU A 420 -14.66 6.35 -21.50
CA LEU A 420 -15.90 6.94 -21.00
C LEU A 420 -15.60 8.12 -20.06
N ALA A 421 -14.65 7.95 -19.14
CA ALA A 421 -14.19 9.01 -18.24
C ALA A 421 -13.61 10.19 -19.03
N SER A 422 -12.74 9.92 -20.02
CA SER A 422 -12.15 10.94 -20.89
C SER A 422 -13.21 11.66 -21.73
N TYR A 423 -14.19 10.94 -22.28
CA TYR A 423 -15.30 11.53 -23.03
C TYR A 423 -16.04 12.57 -22.21
N ARG A 424 -16.32 12.28 -20.94
CA ARG A 424 -16.99 13.18 -20.01
C ARG A 424 -16.12 14.35 -19.61
N LEU A 425 -14.87 14.08 -19.23
CA LEU A 425 -13.91 15.12 -18.85
C LEU A 425 -13.76 16.16 -19.97
N TYR A 426 -13.60 15.70 -21.22
CA TYR A 426 -13.48 16.60 -22.37
C TYR A 426 -14.74 17.42 -22.60
N GLY A 427 -15.92 16.80 -22.45
CA GLY A 427 -17.19 17.51 -22.53
C GLY A 427 -17.34 18.62 -21.49
N GLU A 428 -17.00 18.33 -20.23
CA GLU A 428 -17.03 19.30 -19.12
C GLU A 428 -16.01 20.43 -19.27
N LEU A 429 -14.87 20.15 -19.92
CA LEU A 429 -13.86 21.15 -20.25
C LEU A 429 -14.21 21.96 -21.51
N GLY A 430 -15.27 21.61 -22.23
CA GLY A 430 -15.65 22.23 -23.50
C GLY A 430 -14.75 21.86 -24.67
N LEU A 431 -14.04 20.73 -24.57
CA LEU A 431 -13.16 20.19 -25.62
C LEU A 431 -13.94 19.26 -26.57
N ASN A 432 -13.44 19.09 -27.80
CA ASN A 432 -14.04 18.14 -28.73
C ASN A 432 -13.81 16.70 -28.28
N ASN A 433 -14.90 15.99 -27.98
CA ASN A 433 -14.91 14.60 -27.51
C ASN A 433 -15.56 13.61 -28.50
N THR A 434 -16.05 14.05 -29.65
CA THR A 434 -16.80 13.20 -30.59
C THR A 434 -15.99 12.05 -31.16
N TRP A 435 -14.68 12.22 -31.31
CA TRP A 435 -13.76 11.18 -31.78
C TRP A 435 -13.54 10.09 -30.72
N ILE A 436 -13.62 10.45 -29.42
CA ILE A 436 -13.55 9.48 -28.30
C ILE A 436 -14.79 8.57 -28.34
N LEU A 437 -15.96 9.11 -28.63
CA LEU A 437 -17.19 8.31 -28.78
C LEU A 437 -17.06 7.24 -29.87
N GLY A 438 -16.33 7.53 -30.95
CA GLY A 438 -16.02 6.56 -32.00
C GLY A 438 -15.20 5.37 -31.48
N MET A 439 -14.21 5.61 -30.62
CA MET A 439 -13.43 4.56 -29.97
C MET A 439 -14.28 3.75 -28.97
N ILE A 440 -15.07 4.42 -28.14
CA ILE A 440 -15.99 3.77 -27.18
C ILE A 440 -16.91 2.78 -27.91
N ASN A 441 -17.60 3.22 -28.96
CA ASN A 441 -18.52 2.37 -29.71
C ASN A 441 -17.81 1.16 -30.33
N ARG A 442 -16.61 1.36 -30.85
CA ARG A 442 -15.84 0.30 -31.50
C ARG A 442 -15.33 -0.72 -30.50
N LEU A 443 -14.70 -0.27 -29.43
CA LEU A 443 -14.14 -1.16 -28.40
C LEU A 443 -15.25 -1.93 -27.68
N ASN A 444 -16.33 -1.22 -27.27
CA ASN A 444 -17.49 -1.84 -26.62
C ASN A 444 -18.14 -2.90 -27.53
N GLY A 445 -18.35 -2.60 -28.82
CA GLY A 445 -18.91 -3.57 -29.76
C GLY A 445 -18.07 -4.85 -29.85
N THR A 446 -16.74 -4.71 -29.89
CA THR A 446 -15.82 -5.84 -29.91
C THR A 446 -15.83 -6.60 -28.57
N LEU A 447 -15.77 -5.89 -27.45
CA LEU A 447 -15.78 -6.49 -26.12
C LEU A 447 -17.06 -7.30 -25.87
N GLN A 448 -18.22 -6.71 -26.12
CA GLN A 448 -19.51 -7.37 -25.92
C GLN A 448 -19.75 -8.52 -26.90
N GLY A 449 -19.15 -8.45 -28.10
CA GLY A 449 -19.30 -9.47 -29.14
C GLY A 449 -18.42 -10.70 -28.97
N TYR A 450 -17.22 -10.53 -28.41
CA TYR A 450 -16.23 -11.64 -28.33
C TYR A 450 -15.96 -12.15 -26.91
N PHE A 451 -16.05 -11.28 -25.88
CA PHE A 451 -15.73 -11.71 -24.52
C PHE A 451 -16.92 -12.26 -23.74
N TYR A 452 -18.16 -11.92 -24.10
CA TYR A 452 -19.34 -12.44 -23.41
C TYR A 452 -19.84 -13.72 -24.06
N ILE A 453 -19.55 -14.86 -23.41
CA ILE A 453 -19.80 -16.19 -23.94
C ILE A 453 -20.52 -17.05 -22.88
N GLY A 454 -21.66 -17.63 -23.24
CA GLY A 454 -22.38 -18.55 -22.34
C GLY A 454 -22.91 -17.93 -21.05
N GLY A 455 -23.08 -16.62 -21.02
CA GLY A 455 -23.54 -15.90 -19.82
C GLY A 455 -22.41 -15.33 -18.96
N CYS A 456 -21.16 -15.59 -19.29
CA CYS A 456 -19.97 -15.14 -18.55
C CYS A 456 -19.07 -14.27 -19.43
N TYR A 457 -18.30 -13.37 -18.85
CA TYR A 457 -17.14 -12.82 -19.54
C TYR A 457 -15.95 -13.77 -19.41
N VAL A 458 -15.31 -14.06 -20.54
CA VAL A 458 -14.08 -14.87 -20.55
C VAL A 458 -12.87 -14.02 -20.21
N ARG A 459 -11.89 -14.61 -19.52
CA ARG A 459 -10.69 -13.93 -19.04
C ARG A 459 -9.89 -13.28 -20.17
N ALA A 460 -9.68 -14.01 -21.27
CA ALA A 460 -8.85 -13.54 -22.36
C ALA A 460 -9.13 -14.27 -23.67
N LEU A 461 -8.75 -13.61 -24.77
CA LEU A 461 -8.83 -14.15 -26.12
C LEU A 461 -7.44 -14.23 -26.74
N ARG A 462 -7.25 -15.23 -27.61
CA ARG A 462 -6.06 -15.36 -28.48
C ARG A 462 -6.47 -15.51 -29.94
N PRO A 463 -5.62 -15.06 -30.88
CA PRO A 463 -5.79 -15.41 -32.27
C PRO A 463 -5.79 -16.94 -32.43
N SER A 464 -6.76 -17.43 -33.16
CA SER A 464 -6.89 -18.85 -33.52
C SER A 464 -7.07 -18.98 -35.04
N GLU A 465 -6.34 -19.88 -35.65
CA GLU A 465 -6.48 -20.15 -37.06
C GLU A 465 -7.57 -21.22 -37.28
N VAL A 466 -8.57 -20.87 -38.05
CA VAL A 466 -9.63 -21.79 -38.47
C VAL A 466 -9.53 -22.00 -39.98
N PHE A 467 -9.41 -23.26 -40.41
CA PHE A 467 -9.44 -23.59 -41.81
C PHE A 467 -10.89 -23.81 -42.26
N TYR A 468 -11.37 -22.93 -43.11
CA TYR A 468 -12.72 -22.98 -43.63
C TYR A 468 -12.73 -22.73 -45.13
N GLU A 469 -13.43 -23.58 -45.89
CA GLU A 469 -13.56 -23.49 -47.37
C GLU A 469 -12.23 -23.34 -48.11
N GLY A 470 -11.18 -24.09 -47.69
CA GLY A 470 -9.88 -24.05 -48.35
C GLY A 470 -9.05 -22.79 -48.04
N LYS A 471 -9.47 -21.96 -47.06
CA LYS A 471 -8.76 -20.75 -46.62
C LYS A 471 -8.53 -20.78 -45.12
N THR A 472 -7.36 -20.34 -44.68
CA THR A 472 -7.09 -20.08 -43.28
C THR A 472 -7.69 -18.71 -42.92
N GLN A 473 -8.58 -18.71 -41.94
CA GLN A 473 -9.13 -17.47 -41.33
C GLN A 473 -8.58 -17.35 -39.90
N VAL A 474 -8.15 -16.17 -39.53
CA VAL A 474 -7.77 -15.86 -38.12
C VAL A 474 -9.01 -15.38 -37.42
N THR A 475 -9.39 -16.05 -36.36
CA THR A 475 -10.48 -15.69 -35.45
C THR A 475 -9.93 -15.46 -34.06
N LEU A 476 -10.76 -14.95 -33.15
CA LEU A 476 -10.44 -14.84 -31.73
C LEU A 476 -11.12 -15.99 -30.99
N ALA A 477 -10.36 -16.69 -30.15
CA ALA A 477 -10.87 -17.79 -29.35
C ALA A 477 -10.52 -17.59 -27.86
N PRO A 478 -11.42 -17.99 -26.93
CA PRO A 478 -11.14 -17.95 -25.50
C PRO A 478 -9.92 -18.79 -25.14
N VAL A 479 -9.17 -18.36 -24.14
CA VAL A 479 -8.16 -19.21 -23.50
C VAL A 479 -8.81 -20.28 -22.63
N SER A 480 -8.05 -21.30 -22.23
CA SER A 480 -8.59 -22.46 -21.47
C SER A 480 -9.10 -22.11 -20.07
N THR A 481 -8.51 -21.12 -19.40
CA THR A 481 -8.95 -20.60 -18.09
C THR A 481 -10.01 -19.54 -18.33
N THR A 482 -11.25 -19.79 -17.91
CA THR A 482 -12.38 -18.97 -18.33
C THR A 482 -12.91 -18.03 -17.25
N TYR A 483 -12.84 -18.42 -15.99
CA TYR A 483 -13.39 -17.62 -14.90
C TYR A 483 -12.31 -16.75 -14.28
N ASP A 484 -12.62 -15.45 -14.13
CA ASP A 484 -11.67 -14.46 -13.61
C ASP A 484 -12.43 -13.37 -12.84
N SER A 485 -12.02 -13.11 -11.61
CA SER A 485 -12.66 -12.12 -10.73
C SER A 485 -12.42 -10.67 -11.16
N SER A 486 -11.42 -10.41 -12.00
CA SER A 486 -11.17 -9.08 -12.56
C SER A 486 -12.33 -8.54 -13.44
N VAL A 487 -13.27 -9.43 -13.81
CA VAL A 487 -14.50 -9.06 -14.52
C VAL A 487 -15.38 -8.10 -13.73
N ILE A 488 -15.33 -8.14 -12.38
CA ILE A 488 -16.30 -7.43 -11.53
C ILE A 488 -16.05 -5.92 -11.55
N LEU A 489 -14.82 -5.47 -11.29
CA LEU A 489 -14.54 -4.04 -11.10
C LEU A 489 -14.87 -3.16 -12.34
N PRO A 490 -14.61 -3.56 -13.59
CA PRO A 490 -15.03 -2.76 -14.74
C PRO A 490 -16.56 -2.58 -14.83
N ILE A 491 -17.34 -3.54 -14.33
CA ILE A 491 -18.81 -3.38 -14.28
C ILE A 491 -19.18 -2.24 -13.34
N ASP A 492 -18.50 -2.12 -12.20
CA ASP A 492 -18.73 -1.05 -11.22
C ASP A 492 -18.33 0.32 -11.79
N TYR A 493 -17.31 0.36 -12.66
CA TYR A 493 -16.85 1.60 -13.30
C TYR A 493 -17.67 2.02 -14.53
N GLY A 494 -18.60 1.19 -15.00
CA GLY A 494 -19.56 1.58 -16.04
C GLY A 494 -19.47 0.82 -17.35
N LEU A 495 -18.75 -0.29 -17.39
CA LEU A 495 -18.71 -1.17 -18.56
C LEU A 495 -20.12 -1.55 -19.06
N ILE A 496 -20.99 -1.88 -18.14
CA ILE A 496 -22.42 -2.15 -18.36
C ILE A 496 -23.22 -1.77 -17.11
N ASN A 497 -24.52 -1.57 -17.25
CA ASN A 497 -25.38 -1.33 -16.10
C ASN A 497 -25.32 -2.51 -15.12
N PRO A 498 -24.89 -2.29 -13.85
CA PRO A 498 -24.67 -3.34 -12.84
C PRO A 498 -25.95 -4.11 -12.47
N LEU A 499 -27.13 -3.49 -12.66
CA LEU A 499 -28.44 -4.13 -12.44
C LEU A 499 -28.96 -4.89 -13.68
N SER A 500 -28.23 -4.87 -14.80
CA SER A 500 -28.63 -5.64 -15.99
C SER A 500 -28.48 -7.12 -15.76
N SER A 501 -29.32 -7.95 -16.42
CA SER A 501 -29.20 -9.40 -16.36
C SER A 501 -27.83 -9.90 -16.82
N ARG A 502 -27.16 -9.17 -17.74
CA ARG A 502 -25.82 -9.49 -18.20
C ARG A 502 -24.77 -9.29 -17.10
N ALA A 503 -24.83 -8.20 -16.35
CA ALA A 503 -23.94 -7.94 -15.22
C ALA A 503 -24.16 -8.96 -14.10
N ILE A 504 -25.41 -9.18 -13.71
CA ILE A 504 -25.76 -10.18 -12.69
C ILE A 504 -25.23 -11.56 -13.07
N ASN A 505 -25.50 -12.03 -14.29
CA ASN A 505 -25.00 -13.32 -14.75
C ASN A 505 -23.47 -13.40 -14.76
N ALA A 506 -22.79 -12.33 -15.15
CA ALA A 506 -21.31 -12.29 -15.16
C ALA A 506 -20.74 -12.38 -13.75
N VAL A 507 -21.30 -11.66 -12.79
CA VAL A 507 -20.88 -11.70 -11.38
C VAL A 507 -21.22 -13.04 -10.73
N ASP A 508 -22.42 -13.57 -10.96
CA ASP A 508 -22.82 -14.90 -10.48
C ASP A 508 -21.89 -15.99 -11.03
N CYS A 509 -21.47 -15.84 -12.29
CA CYS A 509 -20.51 -16.75 -12.92
C CYS A 509 -19.17 -16.76 -12.16
N VAL A 510 -18.65 -15.60 -11.77
CA VAL A 510 -17.44 -15.47 -10.96
C VAL A 510 -17.64 -16.09 -9.57
N ILE A 511 -18.71 -15.72 -8.87
CA ILE A 511 -18.99 -16.20 -7.51
C ILE A 511 -19.12 -17.74 -7.49
N ASN A 512 -19.88 -18.32 -8.42
CA ASN A 512 -20.14 -19.76 -8.45
C ASN A 512 -18.89 -20.60 -8.73
N ASN A 513 -17.84 -20.00 -9.31
CA ASN A 513 -16.63 -20.74 -9.71
C ASN A 513 -15.36 -20.36 -8.94
N LEU A 514 -15.32 -19.19 -8.27
CA LEU A 514 -14.12 -18.67 -7.62
C LEU A 514 -14.28 -18.34 -6.14
N TRP A 515 -15.50 -18.50 -5.57
CA TRP A 515 -15.72 -18.25 -4.16
C TRP A 515 -15.21 -19.43 -3.32
N ASP A 516 -14.28 -19.16 -2.41
CA ASP A 516 -13.85 -20.14 -1.42
C ASP A 516 -14.97 -20.36 -0.37
N SER A 517 -15.44 -21.59 -0.23
CA SER A 517 -16.54 -21.92 0.69
C SER A 517 -16.10 -22.13 2.13
N ARG A 518 -14.80 -22.25 2.41
CA ARG A 518 -14.25 -22.54 3.75
C ARG A 518 -13.87 -21.28 4.48
N VAL A 519 -13.05 -20.44 3.83
CA VAL A 519 -12.56 -19.21 4.44
C VAL A 519 -13.27 -17.96 3.91
N GLY A 520 -14.04 -18.11 2.84
CA GLY A 520 -14.67 -17.01 2.12
C GLY A 520 -13.69 -16.28 1.21
N GLY A 521 -14.22 -15.35 0.40
CA GLY A 521 -13.44 -14.54 -0.53
C GLY A 521 -13.33 -15.16 -1.92
N LEU A 522 -12.87 -14.35 -2.88
CA LEU A 522 -12.72 -14.71 -4.28
C LEU A 522 -11.26 -14.96 -4.65
N ALA A 523 -10.99 -16.08 -5.29
CA ALA A 523 -9.74 -16.33 -5.99
C ALA A 523 -9.59 -15.39 -7.21
N ARG A 524 -8.37 -15.24 -7.74
CA ARG A 524 -8.13 -14.43 -8.95
C ARG A 524 -8.80 -15.02 -10.17
N TYR A 525 -8.47 -16.27 -10.49
CA TYR A 525 -8.98 -16.98 -11.66
C TYR A 525 -8.86 -18.50 -11.49
N SER A 526 -9.63 -19.25 -12.27
CA SER A 526 -9.60 -20.72 -12.24
C SER A 526 -8.24 -21.26 -12.68
N GLY A 527 -7.64 -22.11 -11.84
CA GLY A 527 -6.31 -22.70 -12.07
C GLY A 527 -5.17 -21.76 -11.71
N ASP A 528 -5.40 -20.80 -10.81
CA ASP A 528 -4.37 -19.91 -10.30
C ASP A 528 -3.30 -20.67 -9.54
N ILE A 529 -2.07 -20.64 -10.06
CA ILE A 529 -0.90 -21.31 -9.47
C ILE A 529 0.05 -20.32 -8.78
N TYR A 530 -0.29 -19.04 -8.74
CA TYR A 530 0.50 -18.04 -8.05
C TYR A 530 0.60 -18.42 -6.56
N HIS A 531 1.78 -18.33 -5.99
CA HIS A 531 2.12 -18.81 -4.64
C HIS A 531 2.16 -20.33 -4.45
N TYR A 532 1.99 -21.14 -5.47
CA TYR A 532 2.22 -22.59 -5.35
C TYR A 532 3.61 -22.90 -4.76
N ALA A 533 4.59 -22.07 -5.03
CA ALA A 533 5.91 -22.17 -4.41
C ALA A 533 5.90 -21.88 -2.89
N ALA A 534 4.99 -21.03 -2.41
CA ALA A 534 4.75 -20.80 -0.99
C ALA A 534 3.89 -21.91 -0.37
N TYR A 535 3.11 -22.62 -1.20
CA TYR A 535 2.29 -23.78 -0.84
C TYR A 535 3.00 -25.12 -1.03
N LEU A 536 4.30 -25.18 -0.99
CA LEU A 536 5.04 -26.46 -1.09
C LEU A 536 4.52 -27.56 -0.14
N TYR A 537 3.62 -27.23 0.74
CA TYR A 537 3.00 -28.12 1.71
C TYR A 537 1.47 -28.20 1.60
N ASP A 538 0.83 -27.44 0.71
CA ASP A 538 -0.61 -27.54 0.49
C ASP A 538 -0.90 -28.56 -0.60
N SER A 539 -1.58 -29.64 -0.21
CA SER A 539 -2.04 -30.70 -1.12
C SER A 539 -3.46 -30.45 -1.63
N SER A 540 -4.15 -29.38 -1.22
CA SER A 540 -5.55 -29.15 -1.58
C SER A 540 -5.72 -28.75 -3.03
N GLY A 541 -4.75 -28.05 -3.61
CA GLY A 541 -4.82 -27.54 -4.97
C GLY A 541 -5.90 -26.47 -5.18
N GLU A 542 -6.38 -25.85 -4.09
CA GLU A 542 -7.38 -24.79 -4.17
C GLU A 542 -6.73 -23.43 -4.36
N GLU A 543 -7.36 -22.61 -5.18
CA GLU A 543 -6.91 -21.26 -5.44
C GLU A 543 -7.12 -20.36 -4.21
N PRO A 544 -6.13 -19.54 -3.83
CA PRO A 544 -6.26 -18.67 -2.68
C PRO A 544 -7.22 -17.51 -2.95
N PRO A 545 -8.11 -17.16 -2.00
CA PRO A 545 -8.87 -15.92 -2.10
C PRO A 545 -7.94 -14.71 -1.92
N TRP A 546 -8.12 -13.72 -2.77
CA TRP A 546 -7.39 -12.46 -2.72
C TRP A 546 -8.22 -11.36 -2.09
N VAL A 547 -7.56 -10.47 -1.34
CA VAL A 547 -8.26 -9.37 -0.68
C VAL A 547 -8.82 -8.39 -1.71
N ILE A 548 -8.03 -8.03 -2.73
CA ILE A 548 -8.48 -7.08 -3.78
C ILE A 548 -9.69 -7.61 -4.56
N THR A 549 -9.66 -8.87 -5.00
CA THR A 549 -10.75 -9.47 -5.80
C THR A 549 -12.03 -9.59 -4.99
N THR A 550 -11.90 -9.92 -3.71
CA THR A 550 -13.03 -10.00 -2.79
C THR A 550 -13.63 -8.61 -2.55
N LEU A 551 -12.79 -7.56 -2.47
CA LEU A 551 -13.26 -6.18 -2.34
C LEU A 551 -13.90 -5.63 -3.62
N PHE A 552 -13.51 -6.10 -4.83
CA PHE A 552 -14.26 -5.78 -6.05
C PHE A 552 -15.73 -6.20 -5.92
N LEU A 553 -15.98 -7.37 -5.30
CA LEU A 553 -17.35 -7.82 -5.07
C LEU A 553 -18.08 -6.97 -4.01
N ALA A 554 -17.36 -6.40 -3.02
CA ALA A 554 -17.97 -5.45 -2.09
C ALA A 554 -18.52 -4.21 -2.82
N LEU A 555 -17.71 -3.63 -3.72
CA LEU A 555 -18.11 -2.48 -4.52
C LEU A 555 -19.32 -2.80 -5.39
N TYR A 556 -19.32 -3.95 -6.07
CA TYR A 556 -20.49 -4.38 -6.84
C TYR A 556 -21.75 -4.47 -5.99
N TYR A 557 -21.67 -5.03 -4.78
CA TYR A 557 -22.82 -5.10 -3.88
C TYR A 557 -23.30 -3.72 -3.41
N GLU A 558 -22.41 -2.76 -3.24
CA GLU A 558 -22.75 -1.38 -2.93
C GLU A 558 -23.51 -0.72 -4.10
N GLU A 559 -23.00 -0.92 -5.32
CA GLU A 559 -23.58 -0.38 -6.55
C GLU A 559 -24.99 -0.91 -6.82
N VAL A 560 -25.25 -2.19 -6.54
CA VAL A 560 -26.59 -2.77 -6.66
C VAL A 560 -27.46 -2.59 -5.42
N GLY A 561 -26.99 -1.86 -4.38
CA GLY A 561 -27.71 -1.56 -3.16
C GLY A 561 -27.80 -2.71 -2.16
N ASN A 562 -27.01 -3.79 -2.34
CA ASN A 562 -26.94 -4.90 -1.38
C ASN A 562 -25.91 -4.63 -0.26
N TYR A 563 -26.16 -3.58 0.52
CA TYR A 563 -25.24 -3.13 1.58
C TYR A 563 -24.96 -4.19 2.65
N THR A 564 -25.87 -5.15 2.86
CA THR A 564 -25.62 -6.26 3.81
C THR A 564 -24.49 -7.16 3.31
N ALA A 565 -24.51 -7.53 2.03
CA ALA A 565 -23.46 -8.35 1.44
C ALA A 565 -22.12 -7.58 1.39
N ALA A 566 -22.15 -6.30 1.00
CA ALA A 566 -20.97 -5.44 1.02
C ALA A 566 -20.34 -5.37 2.42
N LEU A 567 -21.15 -5.12 3.46
CA LEU A 567 -20.69 -5.07 4.85
C LEU A 567 -20.06 -6.38 5.31
N ASN A 568 -20.62 -7.52 4.90
CA ASN A 568 -20.06 -8.83 5.22
C ASN A 568 -18.66 -9.01 4.62
N ILE A 569 -18.45 -8.52 3.39
CA ILE A 569 -17.14 -8.58 2.73
C ILE A 569 -16.14 -7.62 3.38
N LEU A 570 -16.55 -6.39 3.72
CA LEU A 570 -15.68 -5.46 4.45
C LEU A 570 -15.25 -6.02 5.81
N ASN A 571 -16.18 -6.66 6.53
CA ASN A 571 -15.85 -7.38 7.77
C ASN A 571 -14.94 -8.60 7.52
N TRP A 572 -15.14 -9.32 6.42
CA TRP A 572 -14.26 -10.42 6.03
C TRP A 572 -12.81 -9.92 5.85
N ALA A 573 -12.60 -8.81 5.14
CA ALA A 573 -11.28 -8.24 4.96
C ALA A 573 -10.61 -7.89 6.30
N VAL A 574 -11.33 -7.21 7.22
CA VAL A 574 -10.82 -6.88 8.57
C VAL A 574 -10.49 -8.13 9.38
N ASN A 575 -11.33 -9.17 9.30
CA ASN A 575 -11.12 -10.42 10.04
C ASN A 575 -9.91 -11.24 9.53
N HIS A 576 -9.48 -11.00 8.29
CA HIS A 576 -8.31 -11.63 7.69
C HIS A 576 -7.10 -10.68 7.61
N SER A 577 -7.20 -9.46 8.16
CA SER A 577 -6.06 -8.58 8.36
C SER A 577 -5.18 -9.10 9.50
N GLU A 578 -3.89 -8.85 9.42
CA GLU A 578 -2.97 -9.11 10.51
C GLU A 578 -2.57 -7.78 11.16
N TYR A 579 -2.98 -7.59 12.42
CA TYR A 579 -2.78 -6.32 13.16
C TYR A 579 -3.32 -5.07 12.42
N GLY A 580 -4.40 -5.21 11.64
CA GLY A 580 -4.98 -4.13 10.86
C GLY A 580 -4.23 -3.81 9.58
N LEU A 581 -3.45 -4.74 9.05
CA LEU A 581 -2.77 -4.64 7.77
C LEU A 581 -3.26 -5.73 6.84
N LEU A 582 -3.75 -5.33 5.67
CA LEU A 582 -4.38 -6.23 4.71
C LEU A 582 -3.32 -6.91 3.84
N PRO A 583 -3.33 -8.26 3.78
CA PRO A 583 -2.40 -9.00 2.92
C PRO A 583 -2.84 -8.98 1.45
N GLU A 584 -2.02 -9.55 0.60
CA GLU A 584 -2.34 -9.82 -0.81
C GLU A 584 -3.41 -10.92 -0.90
N ALA A 585 -3.15 -12.07 -0.28
CA ALA A 585 -3.99 -13.25 -0.36
C ALA A 585 -4.07 -14.01 0.97
N ILE A 586 -5.08 -14.86 1.07
CA ILE A 586 -5.43 -15.63 2.27
C ILE A 586 -5.23 -17.12 1.99
N ASP A 587 -4.67 -17.82 2.97
CA ASP A 587 -4.54 -19.28 2.91
C ASP A 587 -5.93 -19.94 2.90
N PRO A 588 -6.27 -20.72 1.85
CA PRO A 588 -7.59 -21.31 1.70
C PRO A 588 -7.88 -22.40 2.75
N ASN A 589 -6.86 -22.92 3.43
CA ASN A 589 -7.04 -23.97 4.46
C ASN A 589 -7.21 -23.41 5.85
N TYR A 590 -6.51 -22.33 6.17
CA TYR A 590 -6.40 -21.83 7.54
C TYR A 590 -6.98 -20.43 7.73
N GLY A 591 -7.21 -19.67 6.65
CA GLY A 591 -7.73 -18.31 6.72
C GLY A 591 -6.71 -17.26 7.17
N ASN A 592 -5.45 -17.62 7.30
CA ASN A 592 -4.38 -16.69 7.64
C ASN A 592 -3.86 -15.99 6.37
N PRO A 593 -3.22 -14.81 6.48
CA PRO A 593 -2.45 -14.25 5.40
C PRO A 593 -1.45 -15.26 4.84
N LEU A 594 -1.35 -15.33 3.52
CA LEU A 594 -0.29 -16.11 2.90
C LEU A 594 1.08 -15.50 3.21
N PRO A 595 2.13 -16.34 3.28
CA PRO A 595 3.50 -15.86 3.38
C PRO A 595 3.98 -15.30 2.02
N SER A 596 3.21 -14.40 1.44
CA SER A 596 3.51 -13.64 0.26
C SER A 596 3.69 -12.18 0.64
N THR A 597 2.90 -11.31 0.05
CA THR A 597 2.95 -9.87 0.32
C THR A 597 1.96 -9.51 1.42
N SER A 598 2.48 -9.11 2.57
CA SER A 598 1.69 -8.60 3.68
C SER A 598 2.46 -7.48 4.41
N PRO A 599 1.95 -6.22 4.39
CA PRO A 599 0.73 -5.77 3.71
C PRO A 599 0.90 -5.56 2.19
N LEU A 600 -0.19 -5.65 1.44
CA LEU A 600 -0.29 -5.14 0.08
C LEU A 600 -0.98 -3.77 0.11
N VAL A 601 -0.37 -2.74 -0.46
CA VAL A 601 -0.92 -1.37 -0.43
C VAL A 601 -2.19 -1.26 -1.27
N TRP A 602 -2.27 -1.97 -2.40
CA TRP A 602 -3.49 -2.04 -3.20
C TRP A 602 -4.67 -2.67 -2.43
N SER A 603 -4.44 -3.68 -1.57
CA SER A 603 -5.50 -4.23 -0.70
C SER A 603 -6.04 -3.16 0.26
N ALA A 604 -5.16 -2.37 0.87
CA ALA A 604 -5.54 -1.26 1.73
C ALA A 604 -6.32 -0.19 0.95
N SER A 605 -5.91 0.10 -0.28
CA SER A 605 -6.57 1.08 -1.15
C SER A 605 -7.96 0.64 -1.57
N MET A 606 -8.14 -0.61 -1.96
CA MET A 606 -9.47 -1.15 -2.26
C MET A 606 -10.39 -1.16 -1.04
N TYR A 607 -9.84 -1.41 0.15
CA TYR A 607 -10.60 -1.32 1.39
C TYR A 607 -11.06 0.12 1.69
N VAL A 608 -10.17 1.10 1.55
CA VAL A 608 -10.52 2.53 1.69
C VAL A 608 -11.63 2.91 0.71
N ILE A 609 -11.53 2.48 -0.54
CA ILE A 609 -12.53 2.73 -1.58
C ILE A 609 -13.88 2.11 -1.18
N GLY A 610 -13.92 0.84 -0.79
CA GLY A 610 -15.15 0.18 -0.37
C GLY A 610 -15.79 0.81 0.86
N VAL A 611 -15.00 1.13 1.88
CA VAL A 611 -15.53 1.78 3.10
C VAL A 611 -16.11 3.16 2.81
N LEU A 612 -15.53 3.92 1.89
CA LEU A 612 -16.04 5.23 1.48
C LEU A 612 -17.27 5.14 0.58
N GLY A 613 -17.38 4.09 -0.24
CA GLY A 613 -18.55 3.79 -1.08
C GLY A 613 -19.77 3.34 -0.27
N TYR A 614 -19.54 2.73 0.90
CA TYR A 614 -20.61 2.14 1.69
C TYR A 614 -21.70 3.14 2.08
N ASN A 615 -22.90 2.92 1.53
CA ASN A 615 -24.09 3.76 1.75
C ASN A 615 -23.86 5.27 1.48
N GLN A 616 -22.96 5.59 0.57
CA GLN A 616 -22.68 6.94 0.11
C GLN A 616 -22.70 6.92 -1.43
N SER A 617 -23.87 7.15 -2.03
CA SER A 617 -23.97 7.33 -3.48
C SER A 617 -23.07 8.48 -3.95
N GLY A 618 -22.37 8.29 -5.04
CA GLY A 618 -21.66 9.34 -5.78
C GLY A 618 -20.21 9.62 -5.40
N VAL A 619 -19.60 8.88 -4.46
CA VAL A 619 -18.15 9.05 -4.16
C VAL A 619 -17.28 8.33 -5.19
N TYR A 620 -17.77 7.20 -5.69
CA TYR A 620 -17.10 6.37 -6.70
C TYR A 620 -17.96 6.09 -7.93
N ASP A 621 -19.19 6.67 -8.01
CA ASP A 621 -19.97 6.69 -9.24
C ASP A 621 -19.23 7.48 -10.32
N LEU A 622 -18.11 6.90 -10.77
CA LEU A 622 -17.22 7.53 -11.75
C LEU A 622 -17.92 7.76 -13.07
N ILE A 623 -18.93 6.92 -13.33
CA ILE A 623 -19.68 6.96 -14.56
C ILE A 623 -21.13 6.68 -14.20
N PRO A 624 -22.00 7.71 -14.05
CA PRO A 624 -23.42 7.47 -13.87
C PRO A 624 -23.94 6.60 -15.02
N PRO A 625 -24.80 5.60 -14.76
CA PRO A 625 -25.37 4.79 -15.81
C PRO A 625 -25.97 5.70 -16.87
N GLY A 626 -25.57 5.47 -18.14
CA GLY A 626 -25.96 6.26 -19.31
C GLY A 626 -27.41 6.12 -19.65
#